data_0d182e8de9088e6f9bd35262b1fe07d8
#
_entry.id   0d182e8de9088e6f9bd35262b1fe07d8
#
_cell.length_a   1.000
_cell.length_b   1.000
_cell.length_c   1.000
_cell.angle_alpha   90.00
_cell.angle_beta   90.00
_cell.angle_gamma   90.00
#
_symmetry.space_group_name_H-M   'P 1'
#
loop_
_entity.id
_entity.type
_entity.pdbx_description
1 polymer ?
#
loop_
_entity_poly.entity_id
_entity_poly.type
_entity_poly.pdbx_seq_one_letter_code
_entity_poly.pdbx_strand_id
1 'polypeptide(L)'
;MSSGGAGIADMQVRFDGCPALSGLLRGAGCKKGNRMESRDDPVVIRHRELERYANAALKAGRIMMESGASVSVVHRGITMIARGFGVETIGMRSGYTSIAMTVHVADQTITRMLQVGRLGVNHRLDLAVRQLCARAEKGGMSVEEVEAELARLVRETPRHPAWFTAVAVGLACASFGRLLGVDWLAFGPVWLAGAIGQYLRHHLLHRGVNIFIVAGAIAFLSATLGGLGAIALQSATVQLAMMASILLLVPGVPSTNAQTDIMDGYPTIGSARAVWVLMIMLFAATGVWFAEELLGTRG
;
A
#
# COMPACT_ATOMS: atom_id res chain seq x y z
N MET A 1 17.82 -10.26 52.60
CA MET A 1 19.15 -10.74 52.22
C MET A 1 19.30 -10.44 50.75
N SER A 2 19.93 -9.35 50.47
CA SER A 2 21.19 -9.10 49.80
C SER A 2 21.07 -9.32 48.27
N SER A 3 20.88 -8.29 47.51
CA SER A 3 21.79 -7.27 46.90
C SER A 3 22.56 -7.81 45.69
N GLY A 4 22.46 -7.11 44.56
CA GLY A 4 23.34 -7.28 43.42
C GLY A 4 22.90 -6.46 42.22
N GLY A 5 23.05 -5.13 42.24
CA GLY A 5 23.00 -4.26 41.06
C GLY A 5 24.38 -4.21 40.40
N ALA A 6 24.36 -4.14 39.09
CA ALA A 6 25.51 -3.72 38.28
C ALA A 6 24.88 -2.97 37.10
N GLY A 7 24.98 -1.68 36.91
CA GLY A 7 26.17 -0.87 36.82
C GLY A 7 26.46 -0.69 35.33
N ILE A 8 25.66 0.19 34.60
CA ILE A 8 26.00 0.63 33.22
C ILE A 8 27.06 1.72 33.40
N ALA A 9 28.31 1.39 33.06
CA ALA A 9 29.43 2.28 33.10
C ALA A 9 29.48 3.15 31.84
N ASP A 10 29.54 4.45 32.07
CA ASP A 10 29.95 5.51 31.15
C ASP A 10 31.20 5.14 30.35
N MET A 11 31.11 5.24 29.06
CA MET A 11 32.25 5.26 28.15
C MET A 11 32.44 6.67 27.59
N GLN A 12 33.05 7.53 28.45
CA GLN A 12 33.62 8.81 28.02
C GLN A 12 34.88 8.54 27.20
N VAL A 13 34.83 8.88 25.90
CA VAL A 13 36.04 8.94 25.08
C VAL A 13 36.73 10.29 25.32
N ARG A 14 37.86 10.22 26.01
CA ARG A 14 38.80 11.32 26.26
C ARG A 14 39.55 11.63 24.99
N PHE A 15 39.46 12.86 24.51
CA PHE A 15 40.39 13.44 23.55
C PHE A 15 41.46 14.18 24.34
N ASP A 16 42.65 13.61 24.47
CA ASP A 16 43.84 14.30 24.95
C ASP A 16 44.89 14.36 23.86
N GLY A 17 45.31 15.56 23.54
CA GLY A 17 46.65 15.85 23.13
C GLY A 17 46.92 16.20 21.68
N CYS A 18 46.93 17.49 21.35
CA CYS A 18 47.84 17.99 20.36
C CYS A 18 48.43 19.35 20.83
N PRO A 19 49.77 19.49 20.94
CA PRO A 19 50.39 20.71 21.44
C PRO A 19 50.55 21.76 20.35
N ALA A 20 50.44 22.98 20.83
CA ALA A 20 50.63 24.22 20.10
C ALA A 20 52.04 24.35 19.46
N LEU A 21 52.07 24.93 18.27
CA LEU A 21 53.23 25.62 17.74
C LEU A 21 52.81 26.99 17.25
N SER A 22 53.14 27.94 18.08
CA SER A 22 53.14 29.37 17.81
C SER A 22 54.40 29.74 16.99
N GLY A 23 54.23 30.56 16.01
CA GLY A 23 55.33 31.41 15.53
C GLY A 23 55.50 31.44 14.04
N LEU A 24 55.11 32.49 13.41
CA LEU A 24 55.91 33.46 12.67
C LEU A 24 55.04 34.32 11.75
N LEU A 25 54.89 35.54 12.16
CA LEU A 25 54.41 36.66 11.34
C LEU A 25 55.50 37.03 10.31
N ARG A 26 55.08 37.32 9.08
CA ARG A 26 55.33 38.52 8.27
C ARG A 26 55.35 38.21 6.77
N GLY A 27 54.60 39.03 6.06
CA GLY A 27 55.04 39.39 4.70
C GLY A 27 53.97 39.43 3.63
N ALA A 28 53.28 40.56 3.53
CA ALA A 28 52.93 41.29 2.31
C ALA A 28 52.38 40.51 1.09
N GLY A 29 51.22 40.92 0.62
CA GLY A 29 50.83 40.70 -0.76
C GLY A 29 49.31 40.72 -0.99
N CYS A 30 48.71 41.91 -0.93
CA CYS A 30 47.40 42.16 -1.52
C CYS A 30 47.49 41.91 -3.03
N LYS A 31 46.86 40.84 -3.53
CA LYS A 31 46.53 40.69 -4.94
C LYS A 31 45.03 40.32 -5.08
N LYS A 32 44.39 41.23 -5.79
CA LYS A 32 43.04 41.23 -6.32
C LYS A 32 42.55 39.88 -6.78
N GLY A 33 41.28 39.64 -6.43
CA GLY A 33 40.27 39.10 -7.31
C GLY A 33 40.64 37.80 -8.03
N ASN A 34 40.35 36.68 -7.39
CA ASN A 34 40.05 35.50 -8.18
C ASN A 34 38.57 35.12 -7.91
N ARG A 35 37.79 35.33 -8.97
CA ARG A 35 36.43 34.88 -9.10
C ARG A 35 36.43 33.41 -8.72
N MET A 36 35.77 33.05 -7.64
CA MET A 36 35.43 31.67 -7.33
C MET A 36 34.58 31.19 -8.49
N GLU A 37 35.19 30.63 -9.51
CA GLU A 37 34.57 29.67 -10.37
C GLU A 37 34.08 28.54 -9.45
N SER A 38 32.74 28.45 -9.28
CA SER A 38 32.10 27.29 -8.70
C SER A 38 32.46 26.13 -9.62
N ARG A 39 33.52 25.39 -9.29
CA ARG A 39 33.67 24.03 -9.76
C ARG A 39 32.45 23.31 -9.22
N ASP A 40 31.45 23.15 -10.07
CA ASP A 40 30.39 22.14 -9.83
C ASP A 40 31.11 20.81 -9.65
N ASP A 41 31.20 20.42 -8.39
CA ASP A 41 31.87 19.18 -8.00
C ASP A 41 31.12 18.01 -8.68
N PRO A 42 31.75 17.25 -9.58
CA PRO A 42 31.08 16.16 -10.30
C PRO A 42 30.45 15.14 -9.34
N VAL A 43 30.94 15.09 -8.09
CA VAL A 43 30.38 14.28 -7.00
C VAL A 43 28.99 14.78 -6.57
N VAL A 44 28.78 16.09 -6.50
CA VAL A 44 27.49 16.68 -6.07
C VAL A 44 26.43 16.50 -7.15
N ILE A 45 26.77 16.63 -8.42
CA ILE A 45 25.87 16.41 -9.55
C ILE A 45 25.44 14.94 -9.57
N ARG A 46 26.37 14.02 -9.44
CA ARG A 46 26.12 12.58 -9.42
C ARG A 46 25.22 12.16 -8.24
N HIS A 47 25.37 12.77 -7.07
CA HIS A 47 24.52 12.52 -5.90
C HIS A 47 23.06 12.94 -6.15
N ARG A 48 22.82 14.10 -6.72
CA ARG A 48 21.47 14.59 -7.06
C ARG A 48 20.80 13.74 -8.14
N GLU A 49 21.53 13.29 -9.12
CA GLU A 49 21.01 12.39 -10.15
C GLU A 49 20.60 11.05 -9.55
N LEU A 50 21.44 10.47 -8.70
CA LEU A 50 21.15 9.22 -8.01
C LEU A 50 19.91 9.32 -7.12
N GLU A 51 19.72 10.48 -6.45
CA GLU A 51 18.49 10.78 -5.70
C GLU A 51 17.24 10.79 -6.60
N ARG A 52 17.36 11.40 -7.79
CA ARG A 52 16.24 11.45 -8.75
C ARG A 52 15.88 10.08 -9.27
N TYR A 53 16.87 9.25 -9.59
CA TYR A 53 16.68 7.85 -10.00
C TYR A 53 15.96 7.04 -8.91
N ALA A 54 16.45 7.12 -7.68
CA ALA A 54 15.84 6.44 -6.54
C ALA A 54 14.40 6.90 -6.29
N ASN A 55 14.15 8.21 -6.36
CA ASN A 55 12.82 8.77 -6.15
C ASN A 55 11.82 8.35 -7.25
N ALA A 56 12.24 8.34 -8.53
CA ALA A 56 11.39 7.90 -9.63
C ALA A 56 11.02 6.41 -9.50
N ALA A 57 12.00 5.55 -9.17
CA ALA A 57 11.77 4.13 -8.93
C ALA A 57 10.83 3.89 -7.72
N LEU A 58 11.05 4.61 -6.61
CA LEU A 58 10.19 4.52 -5.43
C LEU A 58 8.76 5.03 -5.70
N LYS A 59 8.59 6.08 -6.53
CA LYS A 59 7.25 6.57 -6.93
C LYS A 59 6.47 5.48 -7.66
N ALA A 60 7.10 4.75 -8.58
CA ALA A 60 6.47 3.62 -9.25
C ALA A 60 6.10 2.52 -8.25
N GLY A 61 7.02 2.14 -7.37
CA GLY A 61 6.78 1.17 -6.31
C GLY A 61 5.62 1.56 -5.39
N ARG A 62 5.53 2.84 -5.00
CA ARG A 62 4.41 3.36 -4.21
C ARG A 62 3.08 3.20 -4.93
N ILE A 63 2.99 3.57 -6.21
CA ILE A 63 1.77 3.46 -7.00
C ILE A 63 1.33 2.00 -7.11
N MET A 64 2.26 1.06 -7.36
CA MET A 64 1.99 -0.37 -7.43
C MET A 64 1.46 -0.89 -6.08
N MET A 65 2.09 -0.49 -4.98
CA MET A 65 1.69 -0.91 -3.63
C MET A 65 0.29 -0.36 -3.24
N GLU A 66 0.02 0.92 -3.54
CA GLU A 66 -1.28 1.57 -3.37
C GLU A 66 -2.36 0.97 -4.29
N SER A 67 -1.96 0.35 -5.40
CA SER A 67 -2.85 -0.35 -6.35
C SER A 67 -3.10 -1.82 -6.01
N GLY A 68 -2.50 -2.34 -4.95
CA GLY A 68 -2.75 -3.69 -4.44
C GLY A 68 -1.78 -4.76 -4.93
N ALA A 69 -0.58 -4.39 -5.35
CA ALA A 69 0.48 -5.36 -5.67
C ALA A 69 1.08 -6.02 -4.42
N SER A 70 1.59 -7.26 -4.56
CA SER A 70 2.42 -7.91 -3.55
C SER A 70 3.81 -7.29 -3.49
N VAL A 71 4.51 -7.46 -2.36
CA VAL A 71 5.83 -6.86 -2.14
C VAL A 71 6.86 -7.32 -3.16
N SER A 72 6.87 -8.60 -3.51
CA SER A 72 7.80 -9.15 -4.49
C SER A 72 7.65 -8.49 -5.88
N VAL A 73 6.40 -8.23 -6.28
CA VAL A 73 6.09 -7.54 -7.54
C VAL A 73 6.54 -6.07 -7.49
N VAL A 74 6.30 -5.39 -6.37
CA VAL A 74 6.74 -4.00 -6.15
C VAL A 74 8.25 -3.89 -6.22
N HIS A 75 8.98 -4.77 -5.50
CA HIS A 75 10.44 -4.79 -5.52
C HIS A 75 10.99 -5.04 -6.92
N ARG A 76 10.38 -5.97 -7.66
CA ARG A 76 10.76 -6.24 -9.06
C ARG A 76 10.60 -5.00 -9.92
N GLY A 77 9.46 -4.30 -9.83
CA GLY A 77 9.21 -3.07 -10.59
C GLY A 77 10.20 -1.96 -10.29
N ILE A 78 10.53 -1.75 -9.01
CA ILE A 78 11.56 -0.78 -8.58
C ILE A 78 12.91 -1.15 -9.17
N THR A 79 13.31 -2.42 -9.08
CA THR A 79 14.60 -2.91 -9.61
C THR A 79 14.68 -2.73 -11.13
N MET A 80 13.60 -2.98 -11.86
CA MET A 80 13.55 -2.78 -13.32
C MET A 80 13.84 -1.32 -13.69
N ILE A 81 13.20 -0.36 -13.04
CA ILE A 81 13.45 1.07 -13.28
C ILE A 81 14.88 1.45 -12.91
N ALA A 82 15.37 1.00 -11.74
CA ALA A 82 16.74 1.29 -11.30
C ALA A 82 17.78 0.76 -12.30
N ARG A 83 17.59 -0.46 -12.80
CA ARG A 83 18.45 -1.04 -13.84
C ARG A 83 18.42 -0.24 -15.14
N GLY A 84 17.25 0.22 -15.55
CA GLY A 84 17.11 1.07 -16.74
C GLY A 84 17.90 2.38 -16.67
N PHE A 85 18.14 2.87 -15.45
CA PHE A 85 19.01 4.03 -15.17
C PHE A 85 20.47 3.67 -14.91
N GLY A 86 20.85 2.38 -15.03
CA GLY A 86 22.21 1.91 -14.74
C GLY A 86 22.58 1.92 -13.26
N VAL A 87 21.58 1.84 -12.37
CA VAL A 87 21.75 1.91 -10.92
C VAL A 87 21.57 0.52 -10.31
N GLU A 88 22.51 0.10 -9.47
CA GLU A 88 22.37 -1.13 -8.70
C GLU A 88 21.57 -0.87 -7.41
N THR A 89 20.62 -1.78 -7.15
CA THR A 89 19.83 -1.78 -5.93
C THR A 89 20.47 -2.73 -4.92
N ILE A 90 21.01 -2.19 -3.81
CA ILE A 90 21.64 -3.00 -2.75
C ILE A 90 20.62 -3.60 -1.80
N GLY A 91 19.56 -2.84 -1.48
CA GLY A 91 18.56 -3.28 -0.53
C GLY A 91 17.23 -2.57 -0.69
N MET A 92 16.17 -3.30 -0.41
CA MET A 92 14.80 -2.75 -0.35
C MET A 92 14.11 -3.19 0.91
N ARG A 93 13.34 -2.28 1.50
CA ARG A 93 12.48 -2.56 2.64
C ARG A 93 11.09 -2.04 2.37
N SER A 94 10.10 -2.87 2.59
CA SER A 94 8.69 -2.50 2.51
C SER A 94 8.03 -2.69 3.87
N GLY A 95 7.47 -1.63 4.39
CA GLY A 95 6.56 -1.64 5.53
C GLY A 95 5.12 -1.42 5.08
N TYR A 96 4.17 -1.47 6.00
CA TYR A 96 2.76 -1.27 5.68
C TYR A 96 2.45 0.15 5.18
N THR A 97 3.19 1.15 5.67
CA THR A 97 3.00 2.58 5.36
C THR A 97 4.20 3.24 4.70
N SER A 98 5.25 2.50 4.40
CA SER A 98 6.47 3.05 3.82
C SER A 98 7.21 2.04 2.97
N ILE A 99 7.94 2.56 1.98
CA ILE A 99 8.85 1.79 1.16
C ILE A 99 10.19 2.51 1.10
N ALA A 100 11.27 1.77 1.29
CA ALA A 100 12.63 2.29 1.25
C ALA A 100 13.49 1.48 0.30
N MET A 101 14.40 2.14 -0.40
CA MET A 101 15.44 1.50 -1.19
C MET A 101 16.79 2.13 -0.93
N THR A 102 17.82 1.30 -1.00
CA THR A 102 19.22 1.71 -0.98
C THR A 102 19.81 1.41 -2.34
N VAL A 103 20.37 2.41 -2.97
CA VAL A 103 21.03 2.33 -4.28
C VAL A 103 22.50 2.64 -4.15
N HIS A 104 23.30 2.02 -5.01
CA HIS A 104 24.74 2.20 -5.06
C HIS A 104 25.18 2.50 -6.49
N VAL A 105 26.05 3.51 -6.65
CA VAL A 105 26.72 3.81 -7.92
C VAL A 105 28.14 4.30 -7.59
N ALA A 106 29.14 3.61 -8.11
CA ALA A 106 30.56 3.83 -7.79
C ALA A 106 30.79 3.79 -6.26
N ASP A 107 31.26 4.87 -5.66
CA ASP A 107 31.52 4.96 -4.21
C ASP A 107 30.36 5.61 -3.42
N GLN A 108 29.24 5.89 -4.08
CA GLN A 108 28.11 6.56 -3.45
C GLN A 108 26.98 5.59 -3.14
N THR A 109 26.51 5.61 -1.90
CA THR A 109 25.34 4.86 -1.45
C THR A 109 24.29 5.81 -0.91
N ILE A 110 23.07 5.73 -1.42
CA ILE A 110 21.96 6.57 -0.97
C ILE A 110 20.79 5.69 -0.56
N THR A 111 20.22 5.99 0.59
CA THR A 111 18.95 5.40 1.03
C THR A 111 17.85 6.45 0.94
N ARG A 112 16.76 6.10 0.26
CA ARG A 112 15.54 6.92 0.18
C ARG A 112 14.35 6.14 0.67
N MET A 113 13.42 6.85 1.29
CA MET A 113 12.17 6.30 1.80
C MET A 113 11.01 7.18 1.34
N LEU A 114 9.92 6.52 0.95
CA LEU A 114 8.67 7.15 0.56
C LEU A 114 7.53 6.59 1.41
N GLN A 115 6.62 7.47 1.84
CA GLN A 115 5.39 7.03 2.49
C GLN A 115 4.43 6.45 1.45
N VAL A 116 3.78 5.35 1.81
CA VAL A 116 2.72 4.70 1.05
C VAL A 116 1.39 5.16 1.63
N GLY A 117 0.49 5.58 0.76
CA GLY A 117 -0.84 6.01 1.14
C GLY A 117 -1.78 4.84 1.46
N ARG A 118 -3.09 5.08 1.35
CA ARG A 118 -4.07 4.02 1.59
C ARG A 118 -3.94 2.92 0.55
N LEU A 119 -3.81 1.69 1.02
CA LEU A 119 -3.82 0.52 0.14
C LEU A 119 -5.21 0.34 -0.47
N GLY A 120 -5.26 0.20 -1.78
CA GLY A 120 -6.47 -0.03 -2.56
C GLY A 120 -6.28 -1.19 -3.52
N VAL A 121 -7.21 -1.33 -4.46
CA VAL A 121 -7.13 -2.32 -5.55
C VAL A 121 -7.44 -1.60 -6.86
N ASN A 122 -6.45 -1.50 -7.74
CA ASN A 122 -6.59 -0.96 -9.08
C ASN A 122 -5.70 -1.72 -10.06
N HIS A 123 -6.17 -2.88 -10.52
CA HIS A 123 -5.40 -3.75 -11.41
C HIS A 123 -5.02 -3.11 -12.74
N ARG A 124 -5.84 -2.18 -13.26
CA ARG A 124 -5.50 -1.48 -14.53
C ARG A 124 -4.27 -0.59 -14.34
N LEU A 125 -4.25 0.18 -13.25
CA LEU A 125 -3.12 1.04 -12.93
C LEU A 125 -1.87 0.22 -12.61
N ASP A 126 -2.00 -0.84 -11.80
CA ASP A 126 -0.90 -1.74 -11.47
C ASP A 126 -0.28 -2.36 -12.74
N LEU A 127 -1.11 -2.89 -13.65
CA LEU A 127 -0.65 -3.46 -14.91
C LEU A 127 0.07 -2.41 -15.79
N ALA A 128 -0.50 -1.21 -15.91
CA ALA A 128 0.09 -0.14 -16.70
C ALA A 128 1.45 0.30 -16.15
N VAL A 129 1.59 0.41 -14.82
CA VAL A 129 2.87 0.73 -14.18
C VAL A 129 3.89 -0.38 -14.36
N ARG A 130 3.50 -1.66 -14.27
CA ARG A 130 4.39 -2.80 -14.56
C ARG A 130 4.90 -2.76 -16.00
N GLN A 131 4.04 -2.44 -16.96
CA GLN A 131 4.43 -2.29 -18.36
C GLN A 131 5.42 -1.12 -18.54
N LEU A 132 5.23 -0.02 -17.81
CA LEU A 132 6.18 1.09 -17.79
C LEU A 132 7.53 0.63 -17.21
N CYS A 133 7.53 -0.10 -16.08
CA CYS A 133 8.76 -0.63 -15.48
C CYS A 133 9.52 -1.52 -16.48
N ALA A 134 8.83 -2.40 -17.20
CA ALA A 134 9.43 -3.27 -18.21
C ALA A 134 9.96 -2.50 -19.44
N ARG A 135 9.34 -1.36 -19.79
CA ARG A 135 9.87 -0.47 -20.84
C ARG A 135 11.12 0.26 -20.36
N ALA A 136 11.08 0.79 -19.14
CA ALA A 136 12.21 1.50 -18.56
C ALA A 136 13.45 0.59 -18.38
N GLU A 137 13.27 -0.68 -18.03
CA GLU A 137 14.36 -1.66 -17.89
C GLU A 137 15.17 -1.85 -19.18
N LYS A 138 14.52 -1.72 -20.34
CA LYS A 138 15.21 -1.82 -21.64
C LYS A 138 16.16 -0.65 -21.93
N GLY A 139 16.14 0.38 -21.10
CA GLY A 139 16.90 1.61 -21.26
C GLY A 139 16.29 2.59 -22.25
N GLY A 140 16.89 3.78 -22.35
CA GLY A 140 16.48 4.82 -23.30
C GLY A 140 15.38 5.76 -22.81
N MET A 141 14.85 5.57 -21.59
CA MET A 141 13.93 6.52 -20.96
C MET A 141 14.68 7.41 -19.96
N SER A 142 14.45 8.72 -20.03
CA SER A 142 14.94 9.65 -19.02
C SER A 142 14.08 9.58 -17.74
N VAL A 143 14.61 10.12 -16.64
CA VAL A 143 13.86 10.18 -15.36
C VAL A 143 12.59 10.99 -15.52
N GLU A 144 12.68 12.10 -16.24
CA GLU A 144 11.57 13.00 -16.52
C GLU A 144 10.46 12.30 -17.30
N GLU A 145 10.82 11.49 -18.28
CA GLU A 145 9.86 10.69 -19.06
C GLU A 145 9.16 9.63 -18.20
N VAL A 146 9.91 8.94 -17.33
CA VAL A 146 9.33 7.97 -16.40
C VAL A 146 8.38 8.66 -15.41
N GLU A 147 8.77 9.79 -14.83
CA GLU A 147 7.93 10.55 -13.90
C GLU A 147 6.68 11.12 -14.59
N ALA A 148 6.82 11.67 -15.78
CA ALA A 148 5.70 12.19 -16.56
C ALA A 148 4.71 11.08 -16.93
N GLU A 149 5.21 9.92 -17.34
CA GLU A 149 4.39 8.77 -17.68
C GLU A 149 3.67 8.19 -16.45
N LEU A 150 4.34 8.10 -15.29
CA LEU A 150 3.69 7.72 -14.03
C LEU A 150 2.55 8.68 -13.66
N ALA A 151 2.80 9.99 -13.78
CA ALA A 151 1.79 11.01 -13.50
C ALA A 151 0.61 10.92 -14.49
N ARG A 152 0.90 10.64 -15.77
CA ARG A 152 -0.10 10.42 -16.81
C ARG A 152 -0.97 9.21 -16.48
N LEU A 153 -0.36 8.06 -16.16
CA LEU A 153 -1.07 6.82 -15.84
C LEU A 153 -2.01 6.99 -14.64
N VAL A 154 -1.56 7.69 -13.59
CA VAL A 154 -2.39 7.97 -12.41
C VAL A 154 -3.60 8.84 -12.77
N ARG A 155 -3.43 9.83 -13.65
CA ARG A 155 -4.48 10.76 -14.06
C ARG A 155 -5.45 10.13 -15.05
N GLU A 156 -4.95 9.37 -16.02
CA GLU A 156 -5.72 8.84 -17.12
C GLU A 156 -6.39 7.49 -16.84
N THR A 157 -5.97 6.77 -15.78
CA THR A 157 -6.63 5.51 -15.44
C THR A 157 -8.04 5.79 -14.89
N PRO A 158 -9.10 5.45 -15.65
CA PRO A 158 -10.46 5.80 -15.27
C PRO A 158 -10.89 5.03 -14.02
N ARG A 159 -11.53 5.73 -13.12
CA ARG A 159 -12.27 5.13 -12.01
C ARG A 159 -13.71 4.97 -12.42
N HIS A 160 -14.25 3.77 -12.24
CA HIS A 160 -15.67 3.54 -12.49
C HIS A 160 -16.53 4.36 -11.52
N PRO A 161 -17.68 4.90 -11.98
CA PRO A 161 -18.60 5.62 -11.11
C PRO A 161 -19.13 4.69 -9.99
N ALA A 162 -19.40 5.27 -8.84
CA ALA A 162 -19.79 4.51 -7.64
C ALA A 162 -21.05 3.65 -7.86
N TRP A 163 -22.03 4.17 -8.59
CA TRP A 163 -23.26 3.44 -8.89
C TRP A 163 -23.01 2.19 -9.75
N PHE A 164 -22.13 2.29 -10.78
CA PHE A 164 -21.80 1.16 -11.64
C PHE A 164 -21.07 0.06 -10.85
N THR A 165 -20.11 0.47 -10.01
CA THR A 165 -19.39 -0.44 -9.12
C THR A 165 -20.35 -1.11 -8.14
N ALA A 166 -21.32 -0.36 -7.60
CA ALA A 166 -22.32 -0.91 -6.68
C ALA A 166 -23.18 -1.97 -7.33
N VAL A 167 -23.72 -1.69 -8.52
CA VAL A 167 -24.53 -2.64 -9.29
C VAL A 167 -23.73 -3.91 -9.63
N ALA A 168 -22.51 -3.76 -10.12
CA ALA A 168 -21.63 -4.86 -10.49
C ALA A 168 -21.26 -5.73 -9.28
N VAL A 169 -20.93 -5.11 -8.14
CA VAL A 169 -20.59 -5.83 -6.90
C VAL A 169 -21.79 -6.55 -6.33
N GLY A 170 -22.98 -5.93 -6.33
CA GLY A 170 -24.21 -6.60 -5.93
C GLY A 170 -24.49 -7.84 -6.78
N LEU A 171 -24.36 -7.72 -8.12
CA LEU A 171 -24.51 -8.83 -9.04
C LEU A 171 -23.48 -9.95 -8.75
N ALA A 172 -22.24 -9.59 -8.45
CA ALA A 172 -21.22 -10.54 -8.06
C ALA A 172 -21.59 -11.26 -6.75
N CYS A 173 -22.12 -10.56 -5.74
CA CYS A 173 -22.60 -11.16 -4.50
C CYS A 173 -23.72 -12.18 -4.76
N ALA A 174 -24.71 -11.82 -5.56
CA ALA A 174 -25.83 -12.70 -5.90
C ALA A 174 -25.37 -13.94 -6.70
N SER A 175 -24.49 -13.72 -7.69
CA SER A 175 -23.93 -14.81 -8.50
C SER A 175 -23.09 -15.77 -7.66
N PHE A 176 -22.27 -15.25 -6.77
CA PHE A 176 -21.48 -16.06 -5.84
C PHE A 176 -22.37 -16.78 -4.82
N GLY A 177 -23.43 -16.10 -4.35
CA GLY A 177 -24.46 -16.72 -3.53
C GLY A 177 -25.11 -17.96 -4.21
N ARG A 178 -25.35 -17.86 -5.52
CA ARG A 178 -25.83 -19.02 -6.31
C ARG A 178 -24.86 -20.19 -6.29
N LEU A 179 -23.58 -19.93 -6.40
CA LEU A 179 -22.52 -20.96 -6.31
C LEU A 179 -22.49 -21.61 -4.91
N LEU A 180 -22.84 -20.86 -3.87
CA LEU A 180 -22.94 -21.36 -2.49
C LEU A 180 -24.26 -22.07 -2.16
N GLY A 181 -25.22 -22.10 -3.10
CA GLY A 181 -26.49 -22.78 -2.91
C GLY A 181 -27.69 -21.89 -2.59
N VAL A 182 -27.55 -20.55 -2.66
CA VAL A 182 -28.71 -19.63 -2.51
C VAL A 182 -29.75 -19.91 -3.61
N ASP A 183 -31.01 -19.99 -3.27
CA ASP A 183 -32.07 -20.18 -4.23
C ASP A 183 -32.33 -18.99 -5.16
N TRP A 184 -33.15 -19.18 -6.22
CA TRP A 184 -33.42 -18.10 -7.17
C TRP A 184 -34.30 -16.99 -6.58
N LEU A 185 -35.14 -17.31 -5.57
CA LEU A 185 -35.99 -16.32 -4.92
C LEU A 185 -35.15 -15.27 -4.17
N ALA A 186 -34.06 -15.69 -3.52
CA ALA A 186 -33.18 -14.81 -2.80
C ALA A 186 -32.17 -14.06 -3.69
N PHE A 187 -32.03 -14.41 -4.99
CA PHE A 187 -31.06 -13.77 -5.89
C PHE A 187 -31.24 -12.25 -5.98
N GLY A 188 -32.48 -11.79 -6.20
CA GLY A 188 -32.83 -10.38 -6.27
C GLY A 188 -32.52 -9.60 -4.97
N PRO A 189 -33.00 -10.06 -3.82
CA PRO A 189 -32.66 -9.52 -2.51
C PRO A 189 -31.17 -9.42 -2.24
N VAL A 190 -30.40 -10.48 -2.49
CA VAL A 190 -28.93 -10.48 -2.31
C VAL A 190 -28.26 -9.47 -3.23
N TRP A 191 -28.68 -9.40 -4.49
CA TRP A 191 -28.17 -8.38 -5.42
C TRP A 191 -28.41 -6.97 -4.91
N LEU A 192 -29.63 -6.64 -4.53
CA LEU A 192 -29.98 -5.30 -4.04
C LEU A 192 -29.26 -4.97 -2.73
N ALA A 193 -29.22 -5.91 -1.78
CA ALA A 193 -28.51 -5.73 -0.51
C ALA A 193 -27.02 -5.47 -0.71
N GLY A 194 -26.35 -6.24 -1.58
CA GLY A 194 -24.95 -6.04 -1.94
C GLY A 194 -24.71 -4.71 -2.65
N ALA A 195 -25.58 -4.32 -3.59
CA ALA A 195 -25.47 -3.07 -4.31
C ALA A 195 -25.63 -1.84 -3.38
N ILE A 196 -26.68 -1.84 -2.53
CA ILE A 196 -26.90 -0.78 -1.54
C ILE A 196 -25.74 -0.71 -0.55
N GLY A 197 -25.29 -1.86 -0.04
CA GLY A 197 -24.15 -1.95 0.87
C GLY A 197 -22.88 -1.36 0.24
N GLN A 198 -22.56 -1.72 -0.99
CA GLN A 198 -21.38 -1.18 -1.69
C GLN A 198 -21.47 0.32 -1.96
N TYR A 199 -22.65 0.82 -2.35
CA TYR A 199 -22.85 2.25 -2.56
C TYR A 199 -22.65 3.05 -1.27
N LEU A 200 -23.26 2.60 -0.18
CA LEU A 200 -23.14 3.24 1.12
C LEU A 200 -21.70 3.14 1.68
N ARG A 201 -21.04 1.97 1.52
CA ARG A 201 -19.64 1.79 1.88
C ARG A 201 -18.75 2.82 1.19
N HIS A 202 -18.94 3.01 -0.12
CA HIS A 202 -18.18 4.00 -0.89
C HIS A 202 -18.38 5.41 -0.29
N HIS A 203 -19.63 5.79 -0.02
CA HIS A 203 -19.96 7.10 0.53
C HIS A 203 -19.40 7.33 1.94
N LEU A 204 -19.50 6.36 2.84
CA LEU A 204 -18.97 6.46 4.20
C LEU A 204 -17.45 6.55 4.22
N LEU A 205 -16.76 5.77 3.39
CA LEU A 205 -15.30 5.85 3.27
C LEU A 205 -14.84 7.20 2.72
N HIS A 206 -15.58 7.80 1.79
CA HIS A 206 -15.30 9.15 1.29
C HIS A 206 -15.49 10.23 2.36
N ARG A 207 -16.39 10.02 3.32
CA ARG A 207 -16.56 10.90 4.49
C ARG A 207 -15.50 10.69 5.57
N GLY A 208 -14.53 9.81 5.36
CA GLY A 208 -13.44 9.56 6.31
C GLY A 208 -13.82 8.70 7.51
N VAL A 209 -14.98 8.03 7.50
CA VAL A 209 -15.36 7.10 8.56
C VAL A 209 -14.36 5.94 8.63
N ASN A 210 -14.06 5.48 9.85
CA ASN A 210 -13.13 4.37 10.07
C ASN A 210 -13.58 3.11 9.34
N ILE A 211 -12.65 2.47 8.60
CA ILE A 211 -12.94 1.33 7.73
C ILE A 211 -13.52 0.12 8.48
N PHE A 212 -13.12 -0.10 9.72
CA PHE A 212 -13.62 -1.20 10.54
C PHE A 212 -15.06 -0.98 10.97
N ILE A 213 -15.40 0.25 11.38
CA ILE A 213 -16.78 0.63 11.70
C ILE A 213 -17.67 0.51 10.46
N VAL A 214 -17.15 0.97 9.30
CA VAL A 214 -17.87 0.82 8.02
C VAL A 214 -18.09 -0.64 7.70
N ALA A 215 -17.10 -1.53 7.92
CA ALA A 215 -17.26 -2.97 7.67
C ALA A 215 -18.38 -3.58 8.52
N GLY A 216 -18.40 -3.31 9.82
CA GLY A 216 -19.45 -3.80 10.71
C GLY A 216 -20.85 -3.26 10.36
N ALA A 217 -20.96 -1.94 10.16
CA ALA A 217 -22.24 -1.31 9.84
C ALA A 217 -22.82 -1.78 8.48
N ILE A 218 -21.95 -1.91 7.47
CA ILE A 218 -22.38 -2.39 6.15
C ILE A 218 -22.69 -3.88 6.18
N ALA A 219 -21.96 -4.69 6.97
CA ALA A 219 -22.30 -6.10 7.16
C ALA A 219 -23.68 -6.25 7.78
N PHE A 220 -23.95 -5.52 8.86
CA PHE A 220 -25.25 -5.50 9.51
C PHE A 220 -26.37 -5.12 8.53
N LEU A 221 -26.20 -3.99 7.82
CA LEU A 221 -27.19 -3.49 6.88
C LEU A 221 -27.43 -4.47 5.73
N SER A 222 -26.37 -4.95 5.07
CA SER A 222 -26.51 -5.84 3.91
C SER A 222 -27.08 -7.20 4.30
N ALA A 223 -26.66 -7.79 5.43
CA ALA A 223 -27.22 -9.03 5.94
C ALA A 223 -28.70 -8.87 6.29
N THR A 224 -29.07 -7.80 6.97
CA THR A 224 -30.47 -7.51 7.31
C THR A 224 -31.34 -7.34 6.06
N LEU A 225 -30.90 -6.55 5.08
CA LEU A 225 -31.65 -6.34 3.83
C LEU A 225 -31.77 -7.63 3.02
N GLY A 226 -30.68 -8.40 2.89
CA GLY A 226 -30.70 -9.70 2.20
C GLY A 226 -31.59 -10.71 2.89
N GLY A 227 -31.52 -10.78 4.22
CA GLY A 227 -32.36 -11.66 5.04
C GLY A 227 -33.87 -11.32 4.98
N LEU A 228 -34.22 -10.02 5.18
CA LEU A 228 -35.60 -9.53 5.07
C LEU A 228 -36.18 -9.82 3.69
N GLY A 229 -35.41 -9.54 2.62
CA GLY A 229 -35.85 -9.79 1.27
C GLY A 229 -36.06 -11.31 1.00
N ALA A 230 -35.17 -12.16 1.51
CA ALA A 230 -35.31 -13.61 1.39
C ALA A 230 -36.52 -14.12 2.17
N ILE A 231 -36.77 -13.62 3.39
CA ILE A 231 -37.97 -13.97 4.20
C ILE A 231 -39.22 -13.51 3.47
N ALA A 232 -39.28 -12.28 2.95
CA ALA A 232 -40.45 -11.73 2.26
C ALA A 232 -40.81 -12.53 1.00
N LEU A 233 -39.82 -13.11 0.31
CA LEU A 233 -40.04 -13.98 -0.84
C LEU A 233 -40.13 -15.48 -0.48
N GLN A 234 -40.22 -15.82 0.80
CA GLN A 234 -40.30 -17.18 1.29
C GLN A 234 -39.19 -18.12 0.78
N SER A 235 -37.97 -17.56 0.68
CA SER A 235 -36.77 -18.31 0.32
C SER A 235 -36.45 -19.38 1.37
N ALA A 236 -36.07 -20.58 0.93
CA ALA A 236 -35.61 -21.65 1.82
C ALA A 236 -34.16 -21.39 2.33
N THR A 237 -33.44 -20.41 1.78
CA THR A 237 -32.01 -20.21 2.02
C THR A 237 -31.71 -18.85 2.64
N VAL A 238 -32.50 -18.42 3.64
CA VAL A 238 -32.37 -17.08 4.27
C VAL A 238 -30.97 -16.82 4.83
N GLN A 239 -30.41 -17.76 5.60
CA GLN A 239 -29.08 -17.61 6.18
C GLN A 239 -27.99 -17.49 5.11
N LEU A 240 -28.04 -18.29 4.04
CA LEU A 240 -27.13 -18.21 2.93
C LEU A 240 -27.29 -16.88 2.18
N ALA A 241 -28.52 -16.37 2.05
CA ALA A 241 -28.77 -15.05 1.45
C ALA A 241 -28.15 -13.90 2.27
N MET A 242 -28.27 -13.97 3.61
CA MET A 242 -27.60 -13.01 4.51
C MET A 242 -26.07 -13.03 4.33
N MET A 243 -25.48 -14.23 4.34
CA MET A 243 -24.03 -14.40 4.13
C MET A 243 -23.59 -13.95 2.73
N ALA A 244 -24.34 -14.26 1.68
CA ALA A 244 -24.05 -13.85 0.32
C ALA A 244 -24.07 -12.31 0.17
N SER A 245 -24.99 -11.63 0.85
CA SER A 245 -25.12 -10.18 0.79
C SER A 245 -23.92 -9.41 1.32
N ILE A 246 -23.10 -10.03 2.18
CA ILE A 246 -21.90 -9.43 2.77
C ILE A 246 -20.61 -9.77 2.04
N LEU A 247 -20.64 -10.60 1.00
CA LEU A 247 -19.43 -11.00 0.25
C LEU A 247 -18.63 -9.80 -0.30
N LEU A 248 -19.30 -8.66 -0.49
CA LEU A 248 -18.66 -7.39 -0.86
C LEU A 248 -17.59 -6.91 0.14
N LEU A 249 -17.64 -7.38 1.39
CA LEU A 249 -16.71 -6.98 2.46
C LEU A 249 -15.50 -7.89 2.58
N VAL A 250 -15.53 -9.07 1.94
CA VAL A 250 -14.41 -10.01 1.99
C VAL A 250 -13.17 -9.39 1.33
N PRO A 251 -12.09 -9.16 2.08
CA PRO A 251 -10.90 -8.48 1.58
C PRO A 251 -9.99 -9.47 0.82
N GLY A 252 -10.46 -10.03 -0.31
CA GLY A 252 -9.79 -11.09 -1.06
C GLY A 252 -8.36 -10.73 -1.47
N VAL A 253 -8.16 -9.59 -2.16
CA VAL A 253 -6.82 -9.15 -2.61
C VAL A 253 -5.87 -8.90 -1.45
N PRO A 254 -6.23 -8.17 -0.38
CA PRO A 254 -5.37 -8.07 0.81
C PRO A 254 -5.04 -9.41 1.46
N SER A 255 -5.99 -10.36 1.50
CA SER A 255 -5.77 -11.70 2.06
C SER A 255 -4.75 -12.51 1.26
N THR A 256 -4.93 -12.57 -0.07
CA THR A 256 -3.99 -13.27 -0.94
C THR A 256 -2.61 -12.63 -0.91
N ASN A 257 -2.53 -11.28 -0.91
CA ASN A 257 -1.26 -10.59 -0.78
C ASN A 257 -0.57 -10.83 0.58
N ALA A 258 -1.34 -10.89 1.68
CA ALA A 258 -0.78 -11.23 2.98
C ALA A 258 -0.11 -12.62 2.98
N GLN A 259 -0.80 -13.61 2.40
CA GLN A 259 -0.27 -14.95 2.26
C GLN A 259 0.96 -14.98 1.35
N THR A 260 0.87 -14.38 0.16
CA THR A 260 1.98 -14.32 -0.82
C THR A 260 3.20 -13.63 -0.21
N ASP A 261 3.03 -12.48 0.46
CA ASP A 261 4.13 -11.76 1.06
C ASP A 261 4.85 -12.58 2.16
N ILE A 262 4.12 -13.35 2.96
CA ILE A 262 4.71 -14.26 3.96
C ILE A 262 5.51 -15.36 3.25
N MET A 263 4.95 -15.99 2.22
CA MET A 263 5.59 -17.07 1.48
C MET A 263 6.83 -16.59 0.70
N ASP A 264 6.80 -15.37 0.19
CA ASP A 264 7.90 -14.73 -0.54
C ASP A 264 9.01 -14.18 0.39
N GLY A 265 8.91 -14.40 1.72
CA GLY A 265 9.93 -13.98 2.68
C GLY A 265 9.78 -12.54 3.19
N TYR A 266 8.59 -11.95 3.10
CA TYR A 266 8.27 -10.62 3.65
C TYR A 266 7.28 -10.70 4.84
N PRO A 267 7.59 -11.43 5.92
CA PRO A 267 6.63 -11.74 6.99
C PRO A 267 6.14 -10.48 7.72
N THR A 268 6.97 -9.44 7.83
CA THR A 268 6.61 -8.20 8.54
C THR A 268 5.41 -7.50 7.91
N ILE A 269 5.41 -7.33 6.59
CA ILE A 269 4.28 -6.69 5.90
C ILE A 269 3.13 -7.67 5.70
N GLY A 270 3.44 -8.95 5.45
CA GLY A 270 2.43 -9.98 5.31
C GLY A 270 1.61 -10.15 6.59
N SER A 271 2.24 -10.21 7.77
CA SER A 271 1.54 -10.26 9.06
C SER A 271 0.71 -9.00 9.34
N ALA A 272 1.23 -7.81 9.03
CA ALA A 272 0.47 -6.56 9.17
C ALA A 272 -0.79 -6.57 8.30
N ARG A 273 -0.69 -7.04 7.03
CA ARG A 273 -1.85 -7.22 6.15
C ARG A 273 -2.82 -8.26 6.68
N ALA A 274 -2.33 -9.39 7.20
CA ALA A 274 -3.16 -10.44 7.77
C ALA A 274 -3.95 -9.93 8.99
N VAL A 275 -3.32 -9.22 9.90
CA VAL A 275 -4.00 -8.61 11.06
C VAL A 275 -5.08 -7.63 10.62
N TRP A 276 -4.78 -6.78 9.61
CA TRP A 276 -5.75 -5.85 9.06
C TRP A 276 -6.97 -6.57 8.45
N VAL A 277 -6.76 -7.66 7.72
CA VAL A 277 -7.79 -8.53 7.17
C VAL A 277 -8.64 -9.15 8.28
N LEU A 278 -7.99 -9.71 9.31
CA LEU A 278 -8.68 -10.31 10.46
C LEU A 278 -9.57 -9.30 11.17
N MET A 279 -9.11 -8.07 11.35
CA MET A 279 -9.90 -7.00 11.96
C MET A 279 -11.14 -6.67 11.12
N ILE A 280 -11.03 -6.55 9.79
CA ILE A 280 -12.21 -6.34 8.93
C ILE A 280 -13.19 -7.49 9.05
N MET A 281 -12.71 -8.75 9.02
CA MET A 281 -13.56 -9.92 9.13
C MET A 281 -14.25 -10.02 10.49
N LEU A 282 -13.58 -9.65 11.58
CA LEU A 282 -14.15 -9.60 12.91
C LEU A 282 -15.30 -8.59 13.00
N PHE A 283 -15.10 -7.37 12.51
CA PHE A 283 -16.16 -6.36 12.50
C PHE A 283 -17.32 -6.75 11.58
N ALA A 284 -17.04 -7.36 10.42
CA ALA A 284 -18.08 -7.87 9.54
C ALA A 284 -18.88 -9.01 10.20
N ALA A 285 -18.21 -9.96 10.86
CA ALA A 285 -18.86 -11.05 11.57
C ALA A 285 -19.77 -10.55 12.71
N THR A 286 -19.33 -9.54 13.48
CA THR A 286 -20.18 -8.92 14.51
C THR A 286 -21.41 -8.24 13.90
N GLY A 287 -21.26 -7.59 12.74
CA GLY A 287 -22.40 -7.02 12.02
C GLY A 287 -23.42 -8.05 11.59
N VAL A 288 -22.96 -9.18 11.04
CA VAL A 288 -23.84 -10.31 10.66
C VAL A 288 -24.53 -10.89 11.90
N TRP A 289 -23.78 -11.12 12.97
CA TRP A 289 -24.30 -11.63 14.21
C TRP A 289 -25.49 -10.80 14.76
N PHE A 290 -25.35 -9.47 14.73
CA PHE A 290 -26.45 -8.57 15.10
C PHE A 290 -27.64 -8.67 14.14
N ALA A 291 -27.42 -8.87 12.85
CA ALA A 291 -28.48 -9.03 11.86
C ALA A 291 -29.25 -10.36 12.07
N GLU A 292 -28.55 -11.44 12.36
CA GLU A 292 -29.18 -12.75 12.66
C GLU A 292 -30.01 -12.69 13.95
N GLU A 293 -29.50 -12.01 14.98
CA GLU A 293 -30.24 -11.80 16.22
C GLU A 293 -31.54 -10.99 15.99
N LEU A 294 -31.43 -9.91 15.21
CA LEU A 294 -32.56 -9.05 14.87
C LEU A 294 -33.64 -9.78 14.09
N LEU A 295 -33.27 -10.67 13.18
CA LEU A 295 -34.20 -11.41 12.34
C LEU A 295 -34.70 -12.75 12.95
N GLY A 296 -34.14 -13.14 14.10
CA GLY A 296 -34.49 -14.40 14.75
C GLY A 296 -34.14 -15.63 13.90
N THR A 297 -33.14 -15.53 13.02
CA THR A 297 -32.75 -16.60 12.09
C THR A 297 -31.74 -17.58 12.70
N ARG A 298 -31.39 -17.41 13.96
CA ARG A 298 -30.61 -18.37 14.74
C ARG A 298 -31.51 -19.54 15.14
N GLY A 299 -31.34 -20.66 14.44
CA GLY A 299 -31.89 -21.94 14.75
C GLY A 299 -30.81 -23.00 14.80
#